data_1c2f9f74b5e1fc263dd4af87a88a3495
#
_entry.id   1c2f9f74b5e1fc263dd4af87a88a3495
#
_cell.length_a   1.000
_cell.length_b   1.000
_cell.length_c   1.000
_cell.angle_alpha   90.00
_cell.angle_beta   90.00
_cell.angle_gamma   90.00
#
_symmetry.space_group_name_H-M   'P 1'
#
loop_
_entity.id
_entity.type
_entity.pdbx_description
1 polymer ?
#
loop_
_entity_poly.entity_id
_entity_poly.type
_entity_poly.pdbx_seq_one_letter_code
_entity_poly.pdbx_strand_id
1 'polypeptide(L)'
;MLFAGCSSGNSKHPRVEISTRQGDIIIELYPDKAPKSVAAFLSYIEKDLYNNASFYRVLNDENQPSNAAKANVIQGGLYRSKKRPELPGIPHESTKETGILHKDGVVSLARTDPGTATSEFFICIGDQPGFDAGGANNADGLGYAAFGRVVKGLDIVRKIYNQPEYDQYFDPPVPIYNIKKL
;
A
#
# COMPACT_ATOMS: atom_id res chain seq x y z
N MET A 1 28.79 -29.35 -23.56
CA MET A 1 28.41 -28.00 -23.10
C MET A 1 26.91 -28.01 -22.87
N LEU A 2 26.50 -28.05 -21.59
CA LEU A 2 25.09 -28.01 -21.20
C LEU A 2 24.74 -26.55 -20.93
N PHE A 3 23.88 -25.97 -21.75
CA PHE A 3 23.28 -24.65 -21.48
C PHE A 3 22.22 -24.83 -20.40
N ALA A 4 22.50 -24.37 -19.18
CA ALA A 4 21.51 -24.18 -18.16
C ALA A 4 20.61 -23.01 -18.57
N GLY A 5 19.44 -23.30 -19.10
CA GLY A 5 18.40 -22.30 -19.32
C GLY A 5 17.88 -21.80 -17.96
N CYS A 6 18.16 -20.53 -17.64
CA CYS A 6 17.46 -19.84 -16.57
C CYS A 6 15.97 -19.76 -16.99
N SER A 7 15.13 -20.63 -16.42
CA SER A 7 13.69 -20.43 -16.48
C SER A 7 13.37 -19.20 -15.66
N SER A 8 13.05 -18.07 -16.31
CA SER A 8 12.36 -16.97 -15.69
C SER A 8 11.01 -17.51 -15.24
N GLY A 9 10.90 -17.83 -13.94
CA GLY A 9 9.65 -18.28 -13.36
C GLY A 9 8.58 -17.21 -13.61
N ASN A 10 7.63 -17.53 -14.46
CA ASN A 10 6.46 -16.68 -14.72
C ASN A 10 5.68 -16.59 -13.40
N SER A 11 5.90 -15.52 -12.64
CA SER A 11 5.18 -15.29 -11.40
C SER A 11 3.69 -15.27 -11.71
N LYS A 12 2.92 -16.16 -11.07
CA LYS A 12 1.46 -16.24 -11.25
C LYS A 12 0.76 -14.91 -10.89
N HIS A 13 1.42 -14.05 -10.14
CA HIS A 13 0.93 -12.78 -9.66
C HIS A 13 1.67 -11.61 -10.31
N PRO A 14 0.95 -10.57 -10.79
CA PRO A 14 1.58 -9.40 -11.35
C PRO A 14 2.39 -8.65 -10.29
N ARG A 15 3.49 -8.04 -10.74
CA ARG A 15 4.34 -7.20 -9.90
C ARG A 15 4.38 -5.78 -10.42
N VAL A 16 4.52 -4.85 -9.50
CA VAL A 16 4.72 -3.43 -9.80
C VAL A 16 5.94 -2.92 -9.05
N GLU A 17 6.59 -1.92 -9.62
CA GLU A 17 7.73 -1.22 -9.02
C GLU A 17 7.33 0.21 -8.71
N ILE A 18 7.51 0.61 -7.45
CA ILE A 18 7.41 2.00 -7.00
C ILE A 18 8.81 2.57 -6.95
N SER A 19 9.10 3.60 -7.75
CA SER A 19 10.39 4.29 -7.74
C SER A 19 10.35 5.52 -6.85
N THR A 20 11.29 5.60 -5.90
CA THR A 20 11.44 6.71 -4.96
C THR A 20 12.88 7.21 -4.90
N ARG A 21 13.09 8.36 -4.26
CA ARG A 21 14.44 8.87 -3.96
C ARG A 21 15.24 7.91 -3.06
N GLN A 22 14.59 7.15 -2.19
CA GLN A 22 15.24 6.22 -1.26
C GLN A 22 15.58 4.88 -1.90
N GLY A 23 15.05 4.58 -3.09
CA GLY A 23 15.21 3.35 -3.84
C GLY A 23 13.88 2.81 -4.34
N ASP A 24 13.92 1.61 -4.93
CA ASP A 24 12.77 0.96 -5.54
C ASP A 24 12.14 -0.07 -4.61
N ILE A 25 10.79 -0.13 -4.64
CA ILE A 25 9.99 -1.08 -3.87
C ILE A 25 9.21 -1.92 -4.87
N ILE A 26 9.35 -3.26 -4.81
CA ILE A 26 8.60 -4.18 -5.66
C ILE A 26 7.47 -4.82 -4.85
N ILE A 27 6.25 -4.67 -5.34
CA ILE A 27 5.04 -5.23 -4.74
C ILE A 27 4.51 -6.33 -5.66
N GLU A 28 4.22 -7.49 -5.09
CA GLU A 28 3.45 -8.54 -5.72
C GLU A 28 1.97 -8.39 -5.36
N LEU A 29 1.10 -8.43 -6.38
CA LEU A 29 -0.35 -8.21 -6.24
C LEU A 29 -1.10 -9.55 -6.32
N TYR A 30 -2.22 -9.67 -5.62
CA TYR A 30 -2.99 -10.92 -5.50
C TYR A 30 -4.39 -10.80 -6.15
N PRO A 31 -4.48 -10.78 -7.50
CA PRO A 31 -5.75 -10.61 -8.20
C PRO A 31 -6.72 -11.78 -8.02
N ASP A 32 -6.22 -12.96 -7.69
CA ASP A 32 -7.01 -14.14 -7.37
C ASP A 32 -7.74 -14.04 -6.02
N LYS A 33 -7.25 -13.19 -5.11
CA LYS A 33 -7.80 -12.97 -3.77
C LYS A 33 -8.54 -11.64 -3.64
N ALA A 34 -7.97 -10.58 -4.18
CA ALA A 34 -8.48 -9.21 -4.10
C ALA A 34 -8.64 -8.60 -5.52
N PRO A 35 -9.51 -9.18 -6.38
CA PRO A 35 -9.61 -8.81 -7.79
C PRO A 35 -9.99 -7.35 -8.02
N LYS A 36 -10.90 -6.78 -7.21
CA LYS A 36 -11.38 -5.41 -7.38
C LYS A 36 -10.31 -4.38 -6.99
N SER A 37 -9.65 -4.61 -5.86
CA SER A 37 -8.57 -3.76 -5.35
C SER A 37 -7.38 -3.76 -6.32
N VAL A 38 -6.97 -4.94 -6.80
CA VAL A 38 -5.86 -5.08 -7.76
C VAL A 38 -6.22 -4.46 -9.11
N ALA A 39 -7.43 -4.70 -9.64
CA ALA A 39 -7.85 -4.13 -10.91
C ALA A 39 -7.87 -2.60 -10.88
N ALA A 40 -8.38 -2.00 -9.80
CA ALA A 40 -8.38 -0.55 -9.63
C ALA A 40 -6.96 0.00 -9.56
N PHE A 41 -6.09 -0.59 -8.74
CA PHE A 41 -4.70 -0.15 -8.58
C PHE A 41 -3.93 -0.22 -9.90
N LEU A 42 -4.03 -1.33 -10.65
CA LEU A 42 -3.42 -1.48 -11.97
C LEU A 42 -3.98 -0.47 -12.99
N SER A 43 -5.29 -0.23 -12.99
CA SER A 43 -5.93 0.77 -13.86
C SER A 43 -5.38 2.18 -13.62
N TYR A 44 -5.07 2.55 -12.37
CA TYR A 44 -4.48 3.84 -12.05
C TYR A 44 -3.03 3.94 -12.51
N ILE A 45 -2.27 2.83 -12.45
CA ILE A 45 -0.91 2.75 -12.99
C ILE A 45 -0.94 2.89 -14.52
N GLU A 46 -1.81 2.16 -15.22
CA GLU A 46 -1.96 2.21 -16.68
C GLU A 46 -2.37 3.60 -17.21
N LYS A 47 -3.03 4.40 -16.38
CA LYS A 47 -3.41 5.79 -16.67
C LYS A 47 -2.37 6.82 -16.20
N ASP A 48 -1.20 6.38 -15.76
CA ASP A 48 -0.12 7.24 -15.25
C ASP A 48 -0.54 8.16 -14.09
N LEU A 49 -1.58 7.80 -13.34
CA LEU A 49 -2.10 8.66 -12.27
C LEU A 49 -1.11 8.83 -11.12
N TYR A 50 -0.30 7.82 -10.83
CA TYR A 50 0.69 7.86 -9.76
C TYR A 50 1.98 8.62 -10.12
N ASN A 51 2.11 9.15 -11.33
CA ASN A 51 3.21 10.04 -11.66
C ASN A 51 3.12 11.31 -10.79
N ASN A 52 4.17 11.57 -10.01
CA ASN A 52 4.22 12.65 -9.00
C ASN A 52 3.29 12.44 -7.79
N ALA A 53 2.95 11.21 -7.46
CA ALA A 53 2.38 10.85 -6.18
C ALA A 53 3.42 10.99 -5.05
N SER A 54 3.04 10.73 -3.83
CA SER A 54 3.98 10.73 -2.70
C SER A 54 3.55 9.78 -1.60
N PHE A 55 4.51 9.28 -0.82
CA PHE A 55 4.23 8.91 0.56
C PHE A 55 4.17 10.21 1.35
N TYR A 56 3.03 10.48 1.95
CA TYR A 56 2.75 11.75 2.62
C TYR A 56 2.44 11.61 4.11
N ARG A 57 2.10 10.40 4.58
CA ARG A 57 1.71 10.15 5.97
C ARG A 57 2.43 8.93 6.52
N VAL A 58 2.75 8.99 7.80
CA VAL A 58 3.29 7.89 8.60
C VAL A 58 2.53 7.78 9.92
N LEU A 59 2.21 6.56 10.29
CA LEU A 59 1.79 6.25 11.66
C LEU A 59 2.89 5.45 12.35
N ASN A 60 3.25 5.87 13.55
CA ASN A 60 4.19 5.18 14.43
C ASN A 60 3.67 5.22 15.88
N ASP A 61 4.28 4.49 16.79
CA ASP A 61 3.79 4.37 18.16
C ASP A 61 3.80 5.70 18.94
N GLU A 62 4.59 6.68 18.50
CA GLU A 62 4.80 7.95 19.19
C GLU A 62 3.85 9.05 18.71
N ASN A 63 3.44 9.03 17.42
CA ASN A 63 2.66 10.10 16.80
C ASN A 63 1.14 9.89 16.78
N GLN A 64 0.63 8.90 17.54
CA GLN A 64 -0.79 8.61 17.65
C GLN A 64 -1.28 8.85 19.08
N PRO A 65 -2.57 9.23 19.30
CA PRO A 65 -3.12 9.41 20.63
C PRO A 65 -2.85 8.19 21.53
N SER A 66 -2.58 8.41 22.82
CA SER A 66 -2.21 7.35 23.76
C SER A 66 -3.29 6.28 23.95
N ASN A 67 -4.56 6.65 23.75
CA ASN A 67 -5.73 5.78 23.86
C ASN A 67 -6.18 5.18 22.50
N ALA A 68 -5.49 5.47 21.40
CA ALA A 68 -5.81 4.89 20.10
C ALA A 68 -5.25 3.47 19.97
N ALA A 69 -5.93 2.64 19.19
CA ALA A 69 -5.33 1.41 18.68
C ALA A 69 -4.15 1.78 17.77
N LYS A 70 -2.94 1.45 18.22
CA LYS A 70 -1.70 1.83 17.52
C LYS A 70 -1.56 1.08 16.21
N ALA A 71 -0.94 1.73 15.23
CA ALA A 71 -0.62 1.17 13.94
C ALA A 71 0.72 1.72 13.43
N ASN A 72 1.44 0.93 12.68
CA ASN A 72 2.72 1.31 12.08
C ASN A 72 2.65 1.12 10.56
N VAL A 73 2.56 2.23 9.82
CA VAL A 73 2.42 2.23 8.35
C VAL A 73 3.06 3.45 7.73
N ILE A 74 3.39 3.33 6.44
CA ILE A 74 3.55 4.49 5.54
C ILE A 74 2.36 4.53 4.59
N GLN A 75 1.79 5.69 4.37
CA GLN A 75 0.65 5.89 3.48
C GLN A 75 1.01 6.81 2.32
N GLY A 76 0.62 6.41 1.11
CA GLY A 76 0.88 7.15 -0.11
C GLY A 76 -0.31 7.14 -1.05
N GLY A 77 -0.19 7.92 -2.12
CA GLY A 77 -1.22 8.07 -3.15
C GLY A 77 -1.29 9.48 -3.70
N LEU A 78 -2.47 9.88 -4.14
CA LEU A 78 -2.70 11.15 -4.84
C LEU A 78 -3.16 12.30 -3.93
N TYR A 79 -3.27 12.09 -2.62
CA TYR A 79 -3.81 13.09 -1.68
C TYR A 79 -3.15 14.46 -1.79
N ARG A 80 -1.83 14.50 -1.97
CA ARG A 80 -1.04 15.73 -2.14
C ARG A 80 -0.86 16.14 -3.61
N SER A 81 -1.43 15.39 -4.57
CA SER A 81 -1.33 15.72 -5.99
C SER A 81 -2.23 16.91 -6.34
N LYS A 82 -1.66 17.91 -7.03
CA LYS A 82 -2.41 19.08 -7.55
C LYS A 82 -3.43 18.72 -8.62
N LYS A 83 -3.29 17.55 -9.25
CA LYS A 83 -4.14 17.05 -10.33
C LYS A 83 -4.87 15.76 -9.91
N ARG A 84 -5.33 15.67 -8.67
CA ARG A 84 -6.07 14.51 -8.20
C ARG A 84 -7.39 14.40 -8.98
N PRO A 85 -7.59 13.33 -9.77
CA PRO A 85 -8.88 13.11 -10.45
C PRO A 85 -9.94 12.68 -9.45
N GLU A 86 -11.19 12.90 -9.80
CA GLU A 86 -12.30 12.23 -9.14
C GLU A 86 -12.29 10.74 -9.55
N LEU A 87 -12.25 9.85 -8.58
CA LEU A 87 -12.17 8.41 -8.78
C LEU A 87 -13.36 7.72 -8.10
N PRO A 88 -13.97 6.73 -8.75
CA PRO A 88 -15.03 5.96 -8.12
C PRO A 88 -14.49 5.16 -6.94
N GLY A 89 -15.32 4.98 -5.92
CA GLY A 89 -14.98 4.14 -4.78
C GLY A 89 -14.81 2.68 -5.20
N ILE A 90 -13.79 2.03 -4.63
CA ILE A 90 -13.48 0.62 -4.87
C ILE A 90 -14.31 -0.21 -3.90
N PRO A 91 -15.09 -1.20 -4.37
CA PRO A 91 -15.82 -2.12 -3.50
C PRO A 91 -14.87 -2.79 -2.50
N HIS A 92 -15.28 -2.81 -1.23
CA HIS A 92 -14.47 -3.35 -0.16
C HIS A 92 -14.26 -4.86 -0.30
N GLU A 93 -13.02 -5.31 -0.08
CA GLU A 93 -12.63 -6.73 -0.05
C GLU A 93 -11.93 -7.00 1.28
N SER A 94 -12.69 -7.44 2.27
CA SER A 94 -12.20 -7.62 3.64
C SER A 94 -11.17 -8.76 3.76
N THR A 95 -10.33 -8.72 4.80
CA THR A 95 -9.38 -9.81 5.07
C THR A 95 -10.08 -11.14 5.39
N LYS A 96 -11.35 -11.09 5.84
CA LYS A 96 -12.18 -12.29 6.04
C LYS A 96 -12.52 -12.97 4.73
N GLU A 97 -12.72 -12.20 3.65
CA GLU A 97 -13.04 -12.72 2.32
C GLU A 97 -11.79 -13.16 1.57
N THR A 98 -10.74 -12.33 1.62
CA THR A 98 -9.51 -12.52 0.84
C THR A 98 -8.51 -13.46 1.50
N GLY A 99 -8.53 -13.57 2.84
CA GLY A 99 -7.53 -14.28 3.62
C GLY A 99 -6.15 -13.60 3.65
N ILE A 100 -6.03 -12.36 3.16
CA ILE A 100 -4.77 -11.60 3.17
C ILE A 100 -4.73 -10.78 4.46
N LEU A 101 -4.06 -11.30 5.49
CA LEU A 101 -3.88 -10.59 6.77
C LEU A 101 -2.81 -9.50 6.65
N HIS A 102 -2.95 -8.43 7.46
CA HIS A 102 -2.02 -7.30 7.50
C HIS A 102 -0.71 -7.64 8.22
N LYS A 103 0.14 -8.43 7.56
CA LYS A 103 1.48 -8.77 8.00
C LYS A 103 2.50 -7.73 7.54
N ASP A 104 3.74 -7.80 8.05
CA ASP A 104 4.85 -6.93 7.63
C ASP A 104 5.00 -6.87 6.11
N GLY A 105 5.01 -5.66 5.57
CA GLY A 105 5.12 -5.39 4.13
C GLY A 105 3.83 -5.60 3.33
N VAL A 106 2.70 -5.95 3.94
CA VAL A 106 1.41 -6.04 3.23
C VAL A 106 0.96 -4.65 2.81
N VAL A 107 0.39 -4.58 1.59
CA VAL A 107 -0.14 -3.36 0.97
C VAL A 107 -1.66 -3.42 0.97
N SER A 108 -2.29 -2.34 1.44
CA SER A 108 -3.73 -2.25 1.62
C SER A 108 -4.26 -0.90 1.17
N LEU A 109 -5.54 -0.86 0.76
CA LEU A 109 -6.21 0.40 0.40
C LEU A 109 -6.61 1.17 1.66
N ALA A 110 -6.34 2.48 1.68
CA ALA A 110 -6.83 3.38 2.71
C ALA A 110 -8.27 3.82 2.38
N ARG A 111 -9.11 3.97 3.40
CA ARG A 111 -10.51 4.36 3.29
C ARG A 111 -11.00 5.13 4.51
N THR A 112 -12.09 5.86 4.37
CA THR A 112 -12.95 6.31 5.48
C THR A 112 -14.02 5.27 5.76
N ASP A 113 -14.97 5.10 4.85
CA ASP A 113 -16.07 4.15 4.95
C ASP A 113 -15.89 2.97 3.97
N PRO A 114 -16.55 1.82 4.16
CA PRO A 114 -16.52 0.72 3.22
C PRO A 114 -16.94 1.15 1.82
N GLY A 115 -16.14 0.81 0.80
CA GLY A 115 -16.41 1.19 -0.59
C GLY A 115 -15.97 2.62 -0.96
N THR A 116 -15.32 3.37 -0.06
CA THR A 116 -14.81 4.73 -0.37
C THR A 116 -13.33 4.77 -0.73
N ALA A 117 -12.63 3.63 -0.65
CA ALA A 117 -11.23 3.56 -1.07
C ALA A 117 -11.07 4.00 -2.53
N THR A 118 -10.01 4.73 -2.81
CA THR A 118 -9.66 5.18 -4.17
C THR A 118 -8.17 4.96 -4.43
N SER A 119 -7.38 6.01 -4.62
CA SER A 119 -5.96 5.95 -4.96
C SER A 119 -5.01 5.81 -3.77
N GLU A 120 -5.53 5.95 -2.55
CA GLU A 120 -4.70 5.95 -1.36
C GLU A 120 -4.43 4.53 -0.88
N PHE A 121 -3.17 4.23 -0.62
CA PHE A 121 -2.74 2.93 -0.11
C PHE A 121 -1.74 3.10 1.03
N PHE A 122 -1.56 2.05 1.82
CA PHE A 122 -0.54 2.02 2.86
C PHE A 122 0.23 0.69 2.84
N ILE A 123 1.44 0.72 3.38
CA ILE A 123 2.31 -0.44 3.56
C ILE A 123 2.53 -0.63 5.05
N CYS A 124 2.26 -1.84 5.54
CA CYS A 124 2.42 -2.20 6.95
C CYS A 124 3.91 -2.31 7.34
N ILE A 125 4.25 -1.79 8.52
CA ILE A 125 5.52 -1.98 9.20
C ILE A 125 5.28 -2.91 10.39
N GLY A 126 5.85 -4.11 10.33
CA GLY A 126 5.46 -5.16 11.25
C GLY A 126 4.04 -5.68 11.00
N ASP A 127 3.61 -6.61 11.83
CA ASP A 127 2.27 -7.17 11.79
C ASP A 127 1.25 -6.20 12.37
N GLN A 128 0.17 -5.94 11.63
CA GLN A 128 -0.87 -4.97 11.98
C GLN A 128 -2.26 -5.62 12.07
N PRO A 129 -2.50 -6.56 13.02
CA PRO A 129 -3.77 -7.29 13.11
C PRO A 129 -4.97 -6.38 13.41
N GLY A 130 -4.74 -5.18 13.92
CA GLY A 130 -5.78 -4.18 14.13
C GLY A 130 -6.47 -3.72 12.84
N PHE A 131 -5.85 -3.91 11.68
CA PHE A 131 -6.43 -3.60 10.36
C PHE A 131 -7.19 -4.76 9.74
N ASP A 132 -7.13 -5.96 10.31
CA ASP A 132 -7.89 -7.11 9.82
C ASP A 132 -9.38 -6.96 10.18
N ALA A 133 -10.24 -7.69 9.49
CA ALA A 133 -11.66 -7.74 9.83
C ALA A 133 -11.85 -8.19 11.29
N GLY A 134 -12.59 -7.41 12.07
CA GLY A 134 -12.76 -7.57 13.51
C GLY A 134 -11.64 -6.93 14.34
N GLY A 135 -10.63 -6.34 13.73
CA GLY A 135 -9.54 -5.63 14.42
C GLY A 135 -9.96 -4.24 14.96
N ALA A 136 -9.13 -3.69 15.84
CA ALA A 136 -9.48 -2.50 16.63
C ALA A 136 -9.25 -1.15 15.88
N ASN A 137 -8.55 -1.16 14.74
CA ASN A 137 -8.21 0.08 14.04
C ASN A 137 -9.32 0.58 13.10
N ASN A 138 -10.48 -0.05 13.10
CA ASN A 138 -11.64 0.41 12.34
C ASN A 138 -12.94 0.13 13.10
N ALA A 139 -13.71 1.19 13.35
CA ALA A 139 -14.93 1.13 14.18
C ALA A 139 -16.07 0.30 13.54
N ASP A 140 -16.07 0.14 12.21
CA ASP A 140 -17.07 -0.66 11.50
C ASP A 140 -16.80 -2.18 11.56
N GLY A 141 -15.63 -2.59 12.06
CA GLY A 141 -15.23 -3.98 12.19
C GLY A 141 -14.91 -4.70 10.87
N LEU A 142 -14.95 -4.02 9.72
CA LEU A 142 -14.69 -4.62 8.42
C LEU A 142 -13.19 -4.65 8.04
N GLY A 143 -12.37 -3.87 8.75
CA GLY A 143 -10.95 -3.75 8.50
C GLY A 143 -10.64 -3.02 7.17
N TYR A 144 -9.48 -3.31 6.60
CA TYR A 144 -9.00 -2.70 5.35
C TYR A 144 -8.81 -3.75 4.26
N ALA A 145 -8.79 -3.32 3.00
CA ALA A 145 -8.68 -4.19 1.84
C ALA A 145 -7.19 -4.41 1.47
N ALA A 146 -6.58 -5.45 2.01
CA ALA A 146 -5.25 -5.89 1.64
C ALA A 146 -5.25 -6.56 0.26
N PHE A 147 -4.29 -6.18 -0.62
CA PHE A 147 -4.30 -6.65 -2.01
C PHE A 147 -2.94 -7.05 -2.57
N GLY A 148 -1.86 -6.88 -1.82
CA GLY A 148 -0.52 -7.23 -2.24
C GLY A 148 0.50 -7.20 -1.11
N ARG A 149 1.76 -7.47 -1.44
CA ARG A 149 2.86 -7.45 -0.47
C ARG A 149 4.16 -7.02 -1.12
N VAL A 150 4.98 -6.28 -0.39
CA VAL A 150 6.37 -5.97 -0.75
C VAL A 150 7.18 -7.26 -0.81
N VAL A 151 7.78 -7.53 -1.96
CA VAL A 151 8.66 -8.70 -2.20
C VAL A 151 10.13 -8.32 -2.36
N LYS A 152 10.41 -7.02 -2.58
CA LYS A 152 11.76 -6.44 -2.61
C LYS A 152 11.70 -4.98 -2.15
N GLY A 153 12.72 -4.51 -1.42
CA GLY A 153 12.80 -3.12 -0.97
C GLY A 153 12.08 -2.84 0.35
N LEU A 154 11.86 -3.85 1.20
CA LEU A 154 11.29 -3.63 2.54
C LEU A 154 12.22 -2.78 3.42
N ASP A 155 13.53 -2.82 3.21
CA ASP A 155 14.50 -1.90 3.80
C ASP A 155 14.29 -0.45 3.33
N ILE A 156 13.89 -0.25 2.06
CA ILE A 156 13.53 1.07 1.50
C ILE A 156 12.24 1.57 2.18
N VAL A 157 11.23 0.71 2.35
CA VAL A 157 10.01 1.05 3.10
C VAL A 157 10.36 1.53 4.52
N ARG A 158 11.26 0.85 5.23
CA ARG A 158 11.72 1.25 6.56
C ARG A 158 12.53 2.54 6.55
N LYS A 159 13.33 2.80 5.51
CA LYS A 159 14.02 4.09 5.33
C LYS A 159 13.02 5.24 5.15
N ILE A 160 11.94 5.02 4.41
CA ILE A 160 10.86 6.01 4.25
C ILE A 160 10.15 6.20 5.59
N TYR A 161 9.78 5.14 6.28
CA TYR A 161 9.10 5.19 7.58
C TYR A 161 9.84 6.05 8.62
N ASN A 162 11.17 6.04 8.59
CA ASN A 162 12.03 6.81 9.50
C ASN A 162 12.37 8.22 9.00
N GLN A 163 11.71 8.73 7.94
CA GLN A 163 11.91 10.11 7.50
C GLN A 163 11.27 11.10 8.50
N PRO A 164 11.76 12.35 8.53
CA PRO A 164 11.16 13.39 9.36
C PRO A 164 9.67 13.57 9.08
N GLU A 165 8.90 13.71 10.15
CA GLU A 165 7.47 13.93 10.10
C GLU A 165 7.03 14.96 11.13
N TYR A 166 5.89 15.59 10.89
CA TYR A 166 5.21 16.44 11.82
C TYR A 166 3.70 16.12 11.80
N ASP A 167 3.12 15.81 12.95
CA ASP A 167 1.71 15.50 13.12
C ASP A 167 1.23 14.42 12.13
N GLN A 168 1.97 13.30 12.06
CA GLN A 168 1.75 12.15 11.16
C GLN A 168 2.04 12.40 9.67
N TYR A 169 2.45 13.61 9.26
CA TYR A 169 2.76 13.90 7.86
C TYR A 169 4.26 14.03 7.65
N PHE A 170 4.78 13.37 6.62
CA PHE A 170 6.17 13.55 6.22
C PHE A 170 6.45 15.00 5.84
N ASP A 171 7.55 15.56 6.35
CA ASP A 171 8.01 16.91 6.03
C ASP A 171 9.48 16.89 5.61
N PRO A 172 9.76 17.03 4.29
CA PRO A 172 8.81 17.07 3.17
C PRO A 172 8.21 15.67 2.84
N PRO A 173 7.06 15.60 2.11
CA PRO A 173 6.55 14.34 1.57
C PRO A 173 7.59 13.62 0.72
N VAL A 174 7.62 12.29 0.77
CA VAL A 174 8.55 11.47 0.00
C VAL A 174 8.00 11.24 -1.41
N PRO A 175 8.62 11.80 -2.47
CA PRO A 175 8.11 11.67 -3.82
C PRO A 175 8.10 10.22 -4.30
N ILE A 176 7.00 9.83 -4.93
CA ILE A 176 6.90 8.67 -5.80
C ILE A 176 7.05 9.18 -7.22
N TYR A 177 8.15 8.84 -7.88
CA TYR A 177 8.41 9.31 -9.23
C TYR A 177 7.48 8.66 -10.25
N ASN A 178 7.30 7.36 -10.13
CA ASN A 178 6.31 6.58 -10.87
C ASN A 178 5.99 5.27 -10.15
N ILE A 179 4.91 4.63 -10.60
CA ILE A 179 4.63 3.22 -10.33
C ILE A 179 4.42 2.56 -11.69
N LYS A 180 5.15 1.49 -11.96
CA LYS A 180 5.06 0.76 -13.24
C LYS A 180 4.86 -0.74 -13.02
N LYS A 181 4.18 -1.39 -13.95
CA LYS A 181 4.06 -2.85 -14.01
C LYS A 181 5.37 -3.46 -14.52
N LEU A 182 5.80 -4.57 -13.90
CA LEU A 182 6.99 -5.35 -14.29
C LEU A 182 6.62 -6.52 -15.20
#